data_4e938601468695a37bebd3d89f3a9f7a
#
_entry.id   4e938601468695a37bebd3d89f3a9f7a
#
_cell.length_a   1.000
_cell.length_b   1.000
_cell.length_c   1.000
_cell.angle_alpha   90.00
_cell.angle_beta   90.00
_cell.angle_gamma   90.00
#
_symmetry.space_group_name_H-M   'P 1'
#
loop_
_entity.id
_entity.type
_entity.pdbx_description
1 polymer ?
#
loop_
_entity_poly.entity_id
_entity_poly.type
_entity_poly.pdbx_seq_one_letter_code
_entity_poly.pdbx_strand_id
1 'polypeptide(L)'
;MERLVKRMKLHRVSGTIVHHCALMIKYLEREGHTPQLVKGWCIYGQEACTHYWVTDEIGTVYDIGYQLGCLYNPELMAYTPRLCEVEPTGIAFADANEKQLKAEHERQYELFHEDRLAFWQESPNDVRGFKV
;
A
#
# COMPACT_ATOMS: atom_id res chain seq x y z
N MET A 1 -6.82 8.48 -9.74
CA MET A 1 -5.93 8.07 -8.63
C MET A 1 -5.29 9.25 -7.90
N GLU A 2 -4.69 10.20 -8.58
CA GLU A 2 -4.10 11.39 -7.93
C GLU A 2 -5.05 12.12 -6.99
N ARG A 3 -6.29 12.24 -7.39
CA ARG A 3 -7.34 12.89 -6.61
C ARG A 3 -7.59 12.17 -5.28
N LEU A 4 -7.66 10.85 -5.33
CA LEU A 4 -7.83 10.03 -4.14
C LEU A 4 -6.64 10.18 -3.19
N VAL A 5 -5.42 10.10 -3.72
CA VAL A 5 -4.19 10.23 -2.94
C VAL A 5 -4.12 11.59 -2.25
N LYS A 6 -4.43 12.67 -2.96
CA LYS A 6 -4.45 14.03 -2.39
C LYS A 6 -5.49 14.18 -1.28
N ARG A 7 -6.68 13.60 -1.47
CA ARG A 7 -7.72 13.62 -0.45
C ARG A 7 -7.31 12.85 0.80
N MET A 8 -6.69 11.69 0.62
CA MET A 8 -6.18 10.90 1.74
C MET A 8 -5.13 11.68 2.54
N LYS A 9 -4.22 12.38 1.87
CA LYS A 9 -3.24 13.23 2.53
C LYS A 9 -3.92 14.39 3.25
N LEU A 10 -4.83 15.09 2.58
CA LEU A 10 -5.54 16.24 3.15
C LEU A 10 -6.26 15.88 4.45
N HIS A 11 -6.92 14.74 4.47
CA HIS A 11 -7.66 14.26 5.65
C HIS A 11 -6.80 13.47 6.62
N ARG A 12 -5.50 13.35 6.36
CA ARG A 12 -4.54 12.62 7.21
C ARG A 12 -5.05 11.24 7.59
N VAL A 13 -5.49 10.49 6.58
CA VAL A 13 -6.06 9.16 6.79
C VAL A 13 -5.03 8.28 7.50
N SER A 14 -5.43 7.72 8.63
CA SER A 14 -4.57 6.87 9.45
C SER A 14 -4.45 5.46 8.89
N GLY A 15 -3.86 4.58 9.67
CA GLY A 15 -3.68 3.20 9.28
C GLY A 15 -2.33 2.96 8.63
N THR A 16 -2.19 1.76 8.09
CA THR A 16 -0.95 1.30 7.46
C THR A 16 -1.09 1.33 5.94
N ILE A 17 0.00 0.96 5.25
CA ILE A 17 -0.02 0.83 3.80
C ILE A 17 -1.10 -0.15 3.31
N VAL A 18 -1.39 -1.21 4.08
CA VAL A 18 -2.46 -2.17 3.71
C VAL A 18 -3.83 -1.48 3.73
N HIS A 19 -4.10 -0.65 4.73
CA HIS A 19 -5.33 0.13 4.79
C HIS A 19 -5.47 1.08 3.60
N HIS A 20 -4.37 1.74 3.24
CA HIS A 20 -4.36 2.66 2.10
C HIS A 20 -4.59 1.92 0.78
N CYS A 21 -3.97 0.76 0.61
CA CYS A 21 -4.24 -0.11 -0.54
C CYS A 21 -5.71 -0.56 -0.58
N ALA A 22 -6.28 -0.88 0.57
CA ALA A 22 -7.69 -1.28 0.65
C ALA A 22 -8.64 -0.15 0.20
N LEU A 23 -8.31 1.10 0.52
CA LEU A 23 -9.07 2.26 0.02
C LEU A 23 -8.93 2.40 -1.50
N MET A 24 -7.75 2.16 -2.05
CA MET A 24 -7.54 2.14 -3.49
C MET A 24 -8.36 1.04 -4.15
N ILE A 25 -8.42 -0.13 -3.54
CA ILE A 25 -9.24 -1.25 -4.02
C ILE A 25 -10.71 -0.87 -4.04
N LYS A 26 -11.21 -0.26 -2.97
CA LYS A 26 -12.58 0.25 -2.91
C LYS A 26 -12.87 1.22 -4.06
N TYR A 27 -11.95 2.15 -4.31
CA TYR A 27 -12.07 3.11 -5.40
C TYR A 27 -12.13 2.41 -6.75
N LEU A 28 -11.22 1.48 -7.02
CA LEU A 28 -11.16 0.76 -8.29
C LEU A 28 -12.38 -0.14 -8.50
N GLU A 29 -12.85 -0.80 -7.45
CA GLU A 29 -14.08 -1.61 -7.53
C GLU A 29 -15.29 -0.75 -7.87
N ARG A 30 -15.38 0.45 -7.30
CA ARG A 30 -16.44 1.40 -7.63
C ARG A 30 -16.40 1.82 -9.10
N GLU A 31 -15.19 1.92 -9.68
CA GLU A 31 -15.00 2.26 -11.08
C GLU A 31 -15.15 1.05 -12.03
N GLY A 32 -15.52 -0.11 -11.51
CA GLY A 32 -15.79 -1.30 -12.32
C GLY A 32 -14.61 -2.22 -12.56
N HIS A 33 -13.48 -1.99 -11.86
CA HIS A 33 -12.30 -2.84 -11.96
C HIS A 33 -12.36 -4.03 -11.02
N THR A 34 -11.49 -5.01 -11.27
CA THR A 34 -11.28 -6.18 -10.39
C THR A 34 -9.86 -6.12 -9.83
N PRO A 35 -9.64 -5.31 -8.78
CA PRO A 35 -8.31 -5.11 -8.23
C PRO A 35 -7.87 -6.23 -7.31
N GLN A 36 -6.56 -6.36 -7.15
CA GLN A 36 -5.93 -7.29 -6.21
C GLN A 36 -4.91 -6.56 -5.36
N LEU A 37 -4.83 -6.95 -4.09
CA LEU A 37 -3.77 -6.52 -3.17
C LEU A 37 -2.57 -7.43 -3.34
N VAL A 38 -1.42 -6.86 -3.69
CA VAL A 38 -0.19 -7.60 -3.95
C VAL A 38 0.80 -7.31 -2.83
N LYS A 39 1.45 -8.37 -2.35
CA LYS A 39 2.53 -8.32 -1.37
C LYS A 39 3.86 -8.58 -2.08
N GLY A 40 4.86 -7.78 -1.77
CA GLY A 40 6.18 -7.97 -2.37
C GLY A 40 7.22 -7.04 -1.77
N TRP A 41 8.10 -6.55 -2.61
CA TRP A 41 9.27 -5.78 -2.23
C TRP A 41 9.38 -4.56 -3.11
N CYS A 42 9.83 -3.46 -2.50
CA CYS A 42 10.12 -2.22 -3.20
C CYS A 42 11.64 -1.97 -3.10
N ILE A 43 12.27 -1.78 -4.24
CA ILE A 43 13.73 -1.60 -4.31
C ILE A 43 14.02 -0.16 -4.69
N TYR A 44 14.76 0.54 -3.82
CA TYR A 44 15.26 1.89 -4.03
C TYR A 44 16.79 1.84 -4.08
N GLY A 45 17.38 1.95 -5.26
CA GLY A 45 18.83 1.91 -5.40
C GLY A 45 19.44 0.66 -4.78
N GLN A 46 20.15 0.81 -3.65
CA GLN A 46 20.86 -0.27 -2.95
C GLN A 46 20.05 -0.87 -1.79
N GLU A 47 18.84 -0.42 -1.57
CA GLU A 47 18.02 -0.83 -0.45
C GLU A 47 16.69 -1.44 -0.91
N ALA A 48 16.14 -2.35 -0.10
CA ALA A 48 14.85 -2.97 -0.33
C ALA A 48 14.02 -2.95 0.95
N CYS A 49 12.70 -2.80 0.81
CA CYS A 49 11.77 -2.92 1.91
C CYS A 49 10.56 -3.75 1.48
N THR A 50 9.90 -4.37 2.44
CA THR A 50 8.61 -5.02 2.17
C THR A 50 7.60 -3.97 1.73
N HIS A 51 6.76 -4.32 0.78
CA HIS A 51 5.84 -3.37 0.20
C HIS A 51 4.54 -4.04 -0.23
N TYR A 52 3.49 -3.23 -0.33
CA TYR A 52 2.18 -3.66 -0.79
C TYR A 52 1.71 -2.67 -1.84
N TRP A 53 1.08 -3.19 -2.89
CA TRP A 53 0.50 -2.35 -3.95
C TRP A 53 -0.77 -3.00 -4.48
N VAL A 54 -1.41 -2.35 -5.41
CA VAL A 54 -2.64 -2.84 -6.01
C VAL A 54 -2.43 -3.00 -7.51
N THR A 55 -2.97 -4.07 -8.07
CA THR A 55 -3.05 -4.24 -9.52
C THR A 55 -4.50 -4.40 -9.92
N ASP A 56 -4.85 -3.95 -11.13
CA ASP A 56 -6.16 -4.22 -11.71
C ASP A 56 -6.13 -5.49 -12.58
N GLU A 57 -7.24 -5.78 -13.25
CA GLU A 57 -7.43 -7.00 -14.07
C GLU A 57 -6.51 -7.09 -15.28
N ILE A 58 -5.97 -5.97 -15.73
CA ILE A 58 -5.02 -5.94 -16.86
C ILE A 58 -3.57 -5.76 -16.41
N GLY A 59 -3.32 -5.77 -15.11
CA GLY A 59 -1.97 -5.68 -14.55
C GLY A 59 -1.45 -4.26 -14.34
N THR A 60 -2.29 -3.24 -14.48
CA THR A 60 -1.88 -1.87 -14.15
C THR A 60 -1.56 -1.77 -12.66
N VAL A 61 -0.41 -1.19 -12.33
CA VAL A 61 0.07 -1.06 -10.96
C VAL A 61 -0.36 0.29 -10.38
N TYR A 62 -0.95 0.23 -9.18
CA TYR A 62 -1.33 1.41 -8.39
C TYR A 62 -0.56 1.35 -7.08
N ASP A 63 0.56 2.08 -7.03
CA ASP A 63 1.41 2.11 -5.83
C ASP A 63 1.06 3.32 -4.97
N ILE A 64 -0.01 3.18 -4.21
CA ILE A 64 -0.52 4.27 -3.37
C ILE A 64 0.45 4.62 -2.24
N GLY A 65 1.16 3.64 -1.72
CA GLY A 65 2.17 3.88 -0.67
C GLY A 65 3.29 4.78 -1.15
N TYR A 66 3.82 4.52 -2.34
CA TYR A 66 4.84 5.39 -2.94
C TYR A 66 4.31 6.79 -3.20
N GLN A 67 3.10 6.90 -3.75
CA GLN A 67 2.52 8.20 -4.07
C GLN A 67 2.25 9.04 -2.82
N LEU A 68 1.72 8.45 -1.77
CA LEU A 68 1.57 9.14 -0.48
C LEU A 68 2.93 9.53 0.08
N GLY A 69 3.91 8.63 0.02
CA GLY A 69 5.27 8.91 0.44
C GLY A 69 5.87 10.10 -0.27
N CYS A 70 5.71 10.21 -1.59
CA CYS A 70 6.19 11.35 -2.37
C CYS A 70 5.53 12.67 -1.98
N LEU A 71 4.26 12.64 -1.56
CA LEU A 71 3.59 13.86 -1.09
C LEU A 71 4.13 14.33 0.27
N TYR A 72 4.52 13.40 1.15
CA TYR A 72 5.13 13.73 2.44
C TYR A 72 6.62 14.04 2.31
N ASN A 73 7.30 13.37 1.40
CA ASN A 73 8.72 13.51 1.16
C ASN A 73 9.00 13.59 -0.34
N PRO A 74 8.99 14.80 -0.93
CA PRO A 74 9.21 14.96 -2.38
C PRO A 74 10.55 14.44 -2.89
N GLU A 75 11.54 14.25 -2.03
CA GLU A 75 12.85 13.70 -2.41
C GLU A 75 12.73 12.28 -2.96
N LEU A 76 11.70 11.54 -2.57
CA LEU A 76 11.45 10.19 -3.08
C LEU A 76 11.18 10.18 -4.58
N MET A 77 10.73 11.30 -5.15
CA MET A 77 10.47 11.42 -6.59
C MET A 77 11.76 11.30 -7.43
N ALA A 78 12.92 11.49 -6.82
CA ALA A 78 14.21 11.30 -7.49
C ALA A 78 14.52 9.84 -7.76
N TYR A 79 13.80 8.92 -7.13
CA TYR A 79 14.00 7.48 -7.27
C TYR A 79 12.87 6.88 -8.09
N THR A 80 13.20 5.92 -8.95
CA THR A 80 12.20 5.09 -9.63
C THR A 80 12.21 3.74 -8.92
N PRO A 81 11.24 3.47 -8.04
CA PRO A 81 11.22 2.21 -7.32
C PRO A 81 10.93 1.06 -8.26
N ARG A 82 11.57 -0.07 -8.01
CA ARG A 82 11.28 -1.32 -8.71
C ARG A 82 10.50 -2.22 -7.78
N LEU A 83 9.35 -2.70 -8.23
CA LEU A 83 8.50 -3.61 -7.49
C LEU A 83 8.76 -5.05 -7.93
N CYS A 84 8.89 -5.95 -6.98
CA CYS A 84 9.01 -7.38 -7.26
C CYS A 84 8.32 -8.20 -6.18
N GLU A 85 7.65 -9.28 -6.59
CA GLU A 85 6.95 -10.16 -5.66
C GLU A 85 7.89 -11.15 -4.97
N VAL A 86 9.07 -11.36 -5.53
CA VAL A 86 10.08 -12.29 -5.00
C VAL A 86 11.08 -11.50 -4.17
N GLU A 87 11.50 -12.06 -3.04
CA GLU A 87 12.51 -11.45 -2.19
C GLU A 87 13.81 -11.20 -2.97
N PRO A 88 14.29 -9.94 -2.98
CA PRO A 88 15.54 -9.62 -3.69
C PRO A 88 16.75 -10.23 -2.98
N THR A 89 17.71 -10.70 -3.77
CA THR A 89 18.97 -11.21 -3.27
C THR A 89 20.09 -10.20 -3.50
N GLY A 90 21.06 -10.14 -2.57
CA GLY A 90 22.21 -9.26 -2.70
C GLY A 90 21.93 -7.78 -2.46
N ILE A 91 20.76 -7.44 -1.96
CA ILE A 91 20.37 -6.07 -1.63
C ILE A 91 20.12 -5.98 -0.14
N ALA A 92 20.62 -4.92 0.51
CA ALA A 92 20.42 -4.70 1.94
C ALA A 92 18.97 -4.27 2.24
N PHE A 93 18.43 -4.71 3.37
CA PHE A 93 17.12 -4.24 3.83
C PHE A 93 17.25 -2.84 4.42
N ALA A 94 16.29 -2.00 4.08
CA ALA A 94 16.32 -0.57 4.39
C ALA A 94 16.20 -0.26 5.89
N ASP A 95 15.59 -1.13 6.69
CA ASP A 95 15.35 -0.79 8.10
C ASP A 95 15.22 -1.99 9.02
N ALA A 96 15.95 -1.92 10.16
CA ALA A 96 15.86 -2.89 11.24
C ALA A 96 14.61 -2.71 12.12
N ASN A 97 13.96 -1.54 12.08
CA ASN A 97 12.77 -1.23 12.88
C ASN A 97 11.47 -1.78 12.28
N GLU A 98 11.53 -2.36 11.11
CA GLU A 98 10.35 -2.86 10.39
C GLU A 98 9.77 -4.16 10.97
N LYS A 99 10.45 -4.84 11.88
CA LYS A 99 9.97 -6.15 12.35
C LYS A 99 8.55 -6.10 12.95
N GLN A 100 8.25 -5.07 13.75
CA GLN A 100 6.93 -4.92 14.36
C GLN A 100 5.88 -4.47 13.34
N LEU A 101 6.24 -3.50 12.49
CA LEU A 101 5.38 -3.03 11.42
C LEU A 101 5.10 -4.13 10.41
N LYS A 102 6.12 -4.91 10.07
CA LYS A 102 6.01 -6.02 9.12
C LYS A 102 5.00 -7.06 9.60
N ALA A 103 5.06 -7.46 10.86
CA ALA A 103 4.13 -8.43 11.43
C ALA A 103 2.69 -7.93 11.36
N GLU A 104 2.45 -6.66 11.67
CA GLU A 104 1.11 -6.06 11.60
C GLU A 104 0.62 -5.94 10.15
N HIS A 105 1.50 -5.54 9.23
CA HIS A 105 1.14 -5.49 7.81
C HIS A 105 0.75 -6.87 7.26
N GLU A 106 1.53 -7.90 7.60
CA GLU A 106 1.23 -9.27 7.15
C GLU A 106 -0.10 -9.76 7.72
N ARG A 107 -0.38 -9.47 8.99
CA ARG A 107 -1.66 -9.83 9.62
C ARG A 107 -2.83 -9.17 8.89
N GLN A 108 -2.70 -7.90 8.56
CA GLN A 108 -3.74 -7.16 7.84
C GLN A 108 -3.90 -7.64 6.40
N TYR A 109 -2.79 -7.95 5.73
CA TYR A 109 -2.82 -8.51 4.38
C TYR A 109 -3.58 -9.83 4.35
N GLU A 110 -3.26 -10.73 5.29
CA GLU A 110 -3.93 -12.02 5.39
C GLU A 110 -5.41 -11.86 5.72
N LEU A 111 -5.74 -10.99 6.67
CA LEU A 111 -7.12 -10.72 7.06
C LEU A 111 -7.94 -10.16 5.88
N PHE A 112 -7.35 -9.26 5.10
CA PHE A 112 -8.01 -8.70 3.92
C PHE A 112 -8.39 -9.80 2.91
N HIS A 113 -7.54 -10.81 2.75
CA HIS A 113 -7.80 -11.92 1.83
C HIS A 113 -8.76 -12.96 2.40
N GLU A 114 -8.66 -13.24 3.70
CA GLU A 114 -9.45 -14.30 4.35
C GLU A 114 -10.85 -13.83 4.74
N ASP A 115 -10.96 -12.61 5.27
CA ASP A 115 -12.22 -12.06 5.77
C ASP A 115 -12.24 -10.54 5.62
N ARG A 116 -12.64 -10.08 4.44
CA ARG A 116 -12.66 -8.65 4.11
C ARG A 116 -13.59 -7.85 5.04
N LEU A 117 -14.70 -8.44 5.47
CA LEU A 117 -15.61 -7.77 6.39
C LEU A 117 -14.94 -7.52 7.75
N ALA A 118 -14.27 -8.53 8.29
CA ALA A 118 -13.51 -8.39 9.54
C ALA A 118 -12.38 -7.36 9.38
N PHE A 119 -11.70 -7.36 8.25
CA PHE A 119 -10.68 -6.35 7.96
C PHE A 119 -11.23 -4.93 8.09
N TRP A 120 -12.40 -4.65 7.48
CA TRP A 120 -12.99 -3.32 7.56
C TRP A 120 -13.49 -3.00 8.98
N GLN A 121 -14.03 -3.98 9.70
CA GLN A 121 -14.48 -3.78 11.07
C GLN A 121 -13.34 -3.44 12.03
N GLU A 122 -12.15 -4.01 11.82
CA GLU A 122 -10.96 -3.74 12.61
C GLU A 122 -10.19 -2.49 12.15
N SER A 123 -10.48 -1.97 10.98
CA SER A 123 -9.79 -0.80 10.43
C SER A 123 -10.09 0.45 11.26
N PRO A 124 -9.15 1.43 11.31
CA PRO A 124 -9.42 2.71 11.96
C PRO A 124 -10.68 3.39 11.43
N ASN A 125 -11.38 4.12 12.29
CA ASN A 125 -12.65 4.75 11.94
C ASN A 125 -12.54 5.69 10.75
N ASP A 126 -11.46 6.45 10.63
CA ASP A 126 -11.24 7.37 9.52
C ASP A 126 -10.94 6.66 8.20
N VAL A 127 -10.35 5.47 8.26
CA VAL A 127 -10.17 4.60 7.08
C VAL A 127 -11.52 4.02 6.66
N ARG A 128 -12.23 3.43 7.61
CA ARG A 128 -13.52 2.77 7.36
C ARG A 128 -14.57 3.74 6.83
N GLY A 129 -14.60 4.96 7.36
CA GLY A 129 -15.54 5.99 6.96
C GLY A 129 -15.08 6.86 5.79
N PHE A 130 -13.90 6.64 5.24
CA PHE A 130 -13.38 7.43 4.14
C PHE A 130 -14.16 7.15 2.86
N LYS A 131 -14.71 8.20 2.23
CA LYS A 131 -15.45 8.09 0.98
C LYS A 131 -14.51 8.17 -0.21
N VAL A 132 -14.33 7.06 -0.86
CA VAL A 132 -13.49 6.96 -2.06
C VAL A 132 -14.14 7.51 -3.34
#